data_605d3b11e3d6636c0f3523d40dc086c1
#
_entry.id   605d3b11e3d6636c0f3523d40dc086c1
#
_cell.length_a   1.000
_cell.length_b   1.000
_cell.length_c   1.000
_cell.angle_alpha   90.00
_cell.angle_beta   90.00
_cell.angle_gamma   90.00
#
_symmetry.space_group_name_H-M   'P 1'
#
loop_
_entity.id
_entity.type
_entity.pdbx_description
1 polymer ?
#
loop_
_entity_poly.entity_id
_entity_poly.type
_entity_poly.pdbx_seq_one_letter_code
_entity_poly.pdbx_strand_id
1 'polypeptide(L)'
;MKNLIVYESMHHGNTEKIGKAIAEQLNSELIKSNDVNVNNLMGYDLIGFGSGIYYGKFHKNILDFIDKLPSDPNKKVFVFSTSGRGKIEYNNPVEQKLKEKEFKVIGSFACKGYDTFGPFKLIGGISKDRPNNNDIQKAKEFAEKL
;
A
#
# COMPACT_ATOMS: atom_id res chain seq x y z
N MET A 1 -19.35 -1.84 -7.45
CA MET A 1 -18.50 -1.68 -6.27
C MET A 1 -17.55 -0.50 -6.50
N LYS A 2 -17.44 0.39 -5.55
CA LYS A 2 -16.58 1.56 -5.63
C LYS A 2 -15.31 1.32 -4.79
N ASN A 3 -14.15 1.41 -5.44
CA ASN A 3 -12.86 1.07 -4.82
C ASN A 3 -11.90 2.27 -4.85
N LEU A 4 -11.10 2.40 -3.82
CA LEU A 4 -10.08 3.45 -3.70
C LEU A 4 -8.78 2.84 -3.20
N ILE A 5 -7.66 3.29 -3.77
CA ILE A 5 -6.33 3.00 -3.23
C ILE A 5 -5.71 4.32 -2.79
N VAL A 6 -5.32 4.38 -1.52
CA VAL A 6 -4.61 5.50 -0.91
C VAL A 6 -3.16 5.09 -0.76
N TYR A 7 -2.24 5.89 -1.27
CA TYR A 7 -0.82 5.49 -1.26
C TYR A 7 0.11 6.65 -0.97
N GLU A 8 1.31 6.30 -0.56
CA GLU A 8 2.49 7.14 -0.54
C GLU A 8 3.62 6.45 -1.27
N SER A 9 4.25 7.16 -2.20
CA SER A 9 5.37 6.64 -2.97
C SER A 9 6.44 7.71 -3.05
N MET A 10 7.65 7.35 -2.62
CA MET A 10 8.82 8.24 -2.65
C MET A 10 9.97 7.55 -3.40
N HIS A 11 11.01 8.33 -3.66
CA HIS A 11 12.20 7.87 -4.39
C HIS A 11 11.86 7.38 -5.80
N HIS A 12 11.85 6.09 -6.04
CA HIS A 12 11.77 5.52 -7.39
C HIS A 12 10.35 5.21 -7.88
N GLY A 13 9.32 5.61 -7.14
CA GLY A 13 7.94 5.40 -7.56
C GLY A 13 7.48 3.93 -7.54
N ASN A 14 8.11 3.09 -6.73
CA ASN A 14 7.83 1.65 -6.67
C ASN A 14 6.41 1.34 -6.24
N THR A 15 5.96 1.98 -5.16
CA THR A 15 4.61 1.80 -4.62
C THR A 15 3.56 2.24 -5.63
N GLU A 16 3.82 3.34 -6.33
CA GLU A 16 2.91 3.85 -7.35
C GLU A 16 2.75 2.85 -8.49
N LYS A 17 3.84 2.21 -8.95
CA LYS A 17 3.78 1.18 -9.99
C LYS A 17 2.91 0.01 -9.59
N ILE A 18 3.08 -0.48 -8.38
CA ILE A 18 2.26 -1.58 -7.84
C ILE A 18 0.83 -1.13 -7.64
N GLY A 19 0.63 0.06 -7.10
CA GLY A 19 -0.71 0.64 -6.93
C GLY A 19 -1.47 0.75 -8.25
N LYS A 20 -0.80 1.18 -9.32
CA LYS A 20 -1.40 1.25 -10.66
C LYS A 20 -1.84 -0.12 -11.16
N ALA A 21 -1.01 -1.15 -10.97
CA ALA A 21 -1.34 -2.51 -11.38
C ALA A 21 -2.58 -3.03 -10.66
N ILE A 22 -2.67 -2.82 -9.34
CA ILE A 22 -3.81 -3.22 -8.53
C ILE A 22 -5.05 -2.41 -8.94
N ALA A 23 -4.89 -1.09 -9.11
CA ALA A 23 -5.99 -0.20 -9.49
C ALA A 23 -6.61 -0.59 -10.84
N GLU A 24 -5.78 -0.92 -11.82
CA GLU A 24 -6.27 -1.38 -13.12
C GLU A 24 -7.11 -2.65 -12.99
N GLN A 25 -6.63 -3.62 -12.21
CA GLN A 25 -7.33 -4.88 -12.02
C GLN A 25 -8.65 -4.71 -11.28
N LEU A 26 -8.71 -3.81 -10.30
CA LEU A 26 -9.91 -3.54 -9.50
C LEU A 26 -10.83 -2.48 -10.10
N ASN A 27 -10.41 -1.81 -11.18
CA ASN A 27 -11.08 -0.61 -11.69
C ASN A 27 -11.25 0.42 -10.57
N SER A 28 -10.16 0.74 -9.89
CA SER A 28 -10.11 1.55 -8.68
C SER A 28 -9.51 2.93 -8.96
N GLU A 29 -9.90 3.92 -8.18
CA GLU A 29 -9.18 5.18 -8.09
C GLU A 29 -7.87 4.96 -7.34
N LEU A 30 -6.83 5.72 -7.69
CA LEU A 30 -5.50 5.67 -7.06
C LEU A 30 -5.11 7.10 -6.70
N ILE A 31 -5.08 7.42 -5.41
CA ILE A 31 -4.89 8.81 -4.94
C ILE A 31 -3.86 8.85 -3.82
N LYS A 32 -2.97 9.84 -3.87
CA LYS A 32 -2.00 10.07 -2.79
C LYS A 32 -2.74 10.46 -1.50
N SER A 33 -2.19 10.06 -0.35
CA SER A 33 -2.82 10.26 0.95
C SER A 33 -3.16 11.72 1.23
N ASN A 34 -2.31 12.67 0.81
CA ASN A 34 -2.54 14.09 1.04
C ASN A 34 -3.68 14.67 0.20
N ASP A 35 -4.06 13.99 -0.87
CA ASP A 35 -5.08 14.45 -1.81
C ASP A 35 -6.45 13.83 -1.54
N VAL A 36 -6.57 12.98 -0.52
CA VAL A 36 -7.81 12.32 -0.14
C VAL A 36 -8.44 13.04 1.04
N ASN A 37 -9.72 13.40 0.89
CA ASN A 37 -10.49 13.90 2.01
C ASN A 37 -11.09 12.71 2.78
N VAL A 38 -10.74 12.59 4.06
CA VAL A 38 -11.20 11.51 4.95
C VAL A 38 -12.74 11.42 4.96
N ASN A 39 -13.44 12.56 4.85
CA ASN A 39 -14.90 12.59 4.85
C ASN A 39 -15.52 11.95 3.61
N ASN A 40 -14.78 11.75 2.53
CA ASN A 40 -15.28 11.18 1.29
C ASN A 40 -15.16 9.66 1.23
N LEU A 41 -14.61 9.02 2.26
CA LEU A 41 -14.36 7.59 2.25
C LEU A 41 -15.60 6.71 2.44
N MET A 42 -16.69 7.30 2.93
CA MET A 42 -17.94 6.56 3.19
C MET A 42 -18.54 5.91 1.94
N GLY A 43 -18.30 6.49 0.77
CA GLY A 43 -18.82 5.98 -0.49
C GLY A 43 -18.06 4.83 -1.11
N TYR A 44 -16.94 4.42 -0.51
CA TYR A 44 -16.12 3.34 -1.06
C TYR A 44 -16.37 2.04 -0.31
N ASP A 45 -16.47 0.95 -1.09
CA ASP A 45 -16.72 -0.40 -0.54
C ASP A 45 -15.42 -1.08 -0.12
N LEU A 46 -14.34 -0.82 -0.86
CA LEU A 46 -13.02 -1.40 -0.64
C LEU A 46 -11.96 -0.31 -0.71
N ILE A 47 -11.11 -0.24 0.32
CA ILE A 47 -10.02 0.73 0.38
C ILE A 47 -8.70 -0.01 0.54
N GLY A 48 -7.74 0.26 -0.36
CA GLY A 48 -6.37 -0.22 -0.23
C GLY A 48 -5.45 0.86 0.32
N PHE A 49 -4.45 0.43 1.11
CA PHE A 49 -3.43 1.32 1.66
C PHE A 49 -2.06 0.82 1.23
N GLY A 50 -1.33 1.64 0.49
CA GLY A 50 -0.02 1.28 -0.05
C GLY A 50 1.08 2.25 0.35
N SER A 51 2.26 1.71 0.62
CA SER A 51 3.41 2.52 1.02
C SER A 51 4.73 1.83 0.70
N GLY A 52 5.76 2.64 0.47
CA GLY A 52 7.13 2.18 0.66
C GLY A 52 7.39 1.93 2.14
N ILE A 53 8.53 1.31 2.43
CA ILE A 53 8.93 1.00 3.81
C ILE A 53 10.14 1.86 4.18
N TYR A 54 10.04 2.58 5.29
CA TYR A 54 11.04 3.51 5.79
C TYR A 54 11.40 3.12 7.22
N TYR A 55 12.64 2.66 7.44
CA TYR A 55 13.08 2.12 8.74
C TYR A 55 12.11 1.06 9.28
N GLY A 56 11.68 0.15 8.41
CA GLY A 56 10.80 -0.96 8.75
C GLY A 56 9.33 -0.61 8.92
N LYS A 57 8.92 0.61 8.55
CA LYS A 57 7.55 1.11 8.77
C LYS A 57 6.95 1.72 7.50
N PHE A 58 5.64 1.70 7.41
CA PHE A 58 4.91 2.48 6.41
C PHE A 58 5.19 3.97 6.57
N HIS A 59 5.06 4.71 5.49
CA HIS A 59 5.21 6.16 5.51
C HIS A 59 4.26 6.79 6.53
N LYS A 60 4.77 7.80 7.24
CA LYS A 60 4.01 8.50 8.29
C LYS A 60 2.66 9.03 7.79
N ASN A 61 2.61 9.53 6.54
CA ASN A 61 1.37 10.05 5.98
C ASN A 61 0.27 9.01 5.90
N ILE A 62 0.61 7.76 5.58
CA ILE A 62 -0.37 6.66 5.56
C ILE A 62 -0.81 6.33 6.99
N LEU A 63 0.11 6.25 7.93
CA LEU A 63 -0.21 5.96 9.33
C LEU A 63 -1.12 7.04 9.92
N ASP A 64 -0.79 8.30 9.68
CA ASP A 64 -1.61 9.44 10.15
C ASP A 64 -2.99 9.44 9.50
N PHE A 65 -3.05 9.11 8.21
CA PHE A 65 -4.32 9.00 7.49
C PHE A 65 -5.23 7.95 8.12
N ILE A 66 -4.70 6.76 8.40
CA ILE A 66 -5.46 5.69 9.04
C ILE A 66 -5.94 6.11 10.42
N ASP A 67 -5.10 6.79 11.20
CA ASP A 67 -5.47 7.27 12.54
C ASP A 67 -6.67 8.22 12.54
N LYS A 68 -6.89 8.93 11.44
CA LYS A 68 -8.01 9.86 11.31
C LYS A 68 -9.31 9.19 10.87
N LEU A 69 -9.26 7.93 10.46
CA LEU A 69 -10.45 7.23 9.98
C LEU A 69 -11.36 6.85 11.14
N PRO A 70 -12.68 6.99 10.97
CA PRO A 70 -13.61 6.42 11.95
C PRO A 70 -13.62 4.90 11.84
N SER A 71 -13.97 4.22 12.93
CA SER A 71 -14.16 2.77 12.91
C SER A 71 -15.36 2.40 12.05
N ASP A 72 -15.25 1.31 11.28
CA ASP A 72 -16.34 0.86 10.42
C ASP A 72 -16.24 -0.66 10.18
N PRO A 73 -17.06 -1.47 10.86
CA PRO A 73 -17.01 -2.92 10.73
C PRO A 73 -17.51 -3.44 9.38
N ASN A 74 -18.11 -2.60 8.56
CA ASN A 74 -18.62 -2.97 7.24
C ASN A 74 -17.66 -2.65 6.10
N LYS A 75 -16.54 -1.97 6.42
CA LYS A 75 -15.56 -1.55 5.41
C LYS A 75 -14.52 -2.64 5.21
N LYS A 76 -14.30 -3.03 3.95
CA LYS A 76 -13.24 -3.95 3.57
C LYS A 76 -11.99 -3.16 3.20
N VAL A 77 -10.83 -3.63 3.63
CA VAL A 77 -9.55 -2.98 3.35
C VAL A 77 -8.49 -4.02 2.98
N PHE A 78 -7.48 -3.57 2.27
CA PHE A 78 -6.27 -4.36 2.02
C PHE A 78 -5.05 -3.46 2.14
N VAL A 79 -3.88 -4.08 2.30
CA VAL A 79 -2.63 -3.34 2.42
C VAL A 79 -1.61 -3.89 1.43
N PHE A 80 -0.71 -3.03 0.96
CA PHE A 80 0.42 -3.46 0.16
C PHE A 80 1.63 -2.58 0.42
N SER A 81 2.82 -3.16 0.26
CA SER A 81 4.06 -2.42 0.43
C SER A 81 5.10 -2.80 -0.61
N THR A 82 6.02 -1.87 -0.85
CA THR A 82 7.22 -2.12 -1.62
C THR A 82 8.43 -1.77 -0.76
N SER A 83 9.47 -2.59 -0.82
CA SER A 83 10.67 -2.36 -0.05
C SER A 83 11.86 -3.05 -0.69
N GLY A 84 13.07 -2.66 -0.29
CA GLY A 84 14.27 -3.31 -0.78
C GLY A 84 14.31 -4.80 -0.48
N ARG A 85 13.76 -5.21 0.65
CA ARG A 85 13.72 -6.61 1.09
C ARG A 85 12.42 -7.33 0.75
N GLY A 86 11.34 -6.60 0.44
CA GLY A 86 10.07 -7.17 0.02
C GLY A 86 9.36 -8.01 1.07
N LYS A 87 9.60 -7.76 2.36
CA LYS A 87 9.04 -8.56 3.45
C LYS A 87 7.59 -8.18 3.73
N ILE A 88 6.70 -9.18 3.72
CA ILE A 88 5.29 -8.96 4.01
C ILE A 88 5.05 -8.62 5.49
N GLU A 89 5.95 -9.02 6.37
CA GLU A 89 5.87 -8.73 7.81
C GLU A 89 5.84 -7.23 8.10
N TYR A 90 6.38 -6.39 7.21
CA TYR A 90 6.28 -4.94 7.35
C TYR A 90 4.83 -4.43 7.34
N ASN A 91 3.92 -5.21 6.78
CA ASN A 91 2.50 -4.84 6.72
C ASN A 91 1.76 -5.11 8.04
N ASN A 92 2.31 -5.97 8.91
CA ASN A 92 1.62 -6.42 10.11
C ASN A 92 1.16 -5.30 11.05
N PRO A 93 1.99 -4.29 11.37
CA PRO A 93 1.54 -3.19 12.25
C PRO A 93 0.37 -2.39 11.65
N VAL A 94 0.34 -2.22 10.34
CA VAL A 94 -0.72 -1.50 9.65
C VAL A 94 -2.01 -2.32 9.65
N GLU A 95 -1.91 -3.62 9.38
CA GLU A 95 -3.06 -4.52 9.46
C GLU A 95 -3.67 -4.48 10.87
N GLN A 96 -2.82 -4.51 11.92
CA GLN A 96 -3.29 -4.44 13.31
C GLN A 96 -4.01 -3.12 13.58
N LYS A 97 -3.46 -2.01 13.12
CA LYS A 97 -4.05 -0.68 13.26
C LYS A 97 -5.44 -0.61 12.61
N LEU A 98 -5.59 -1.22 11.43
CA LEU A 98 -6.87 -1.27 10.72
C LEU A 98 -7.88 -2.17 11.45
N LYS A 99 -7.43 -3.31 11.98
CA LYS A 99 -8.28 -4.21 12.77
C LYS A 99 -8.79 -3.53 14.04
N GLU A 100 -7.97 -2.72 14.70
CA GLU A 100 -8.37 -1.95 15.88
C GLU A 100 -9.48 -0.94 15.55
N LYS A 101 -9.56 -0.50 14.30
CA LYS A 101 -10.66 0.33 13.81
C LYS A 101 -11.84 -0.48 13.26
N GLU A 102 -11.84 -1.79 13.53
CA GLU A 102 -12.90 -2.73 13.17
C GLU A 102 -13.03 -3.01 11.65
N PHE A 103 -12.10 -2.48 10.83
CA PHE A 103 -12.11 -2.78 9.40
C PHE A 103 -11.83 -4.26 9.13
N LYS A 104 -12.43 -4.79 8.08
CA LYS A 104 -12.16 -6.15 7.61
C LYS A 104 -10.95 -6.14 6.69
N VAL A 105 -9.82 -6.62 7.18
CA VAL A 105 -8.59 -6.74 6.38
C VAL A 105 -8.70 -8.01 5.54
N ILE A 106 -8.89 -7.86 4.24
CA ILE A 106 -9.14 -8.98 3.34
C ILE A 106 -7.93 -9.41 2.52
N GLY A 107 -6.82 -8.69 2.59
CA GLY A 107 -5.61 -9.07 1.88
C GLY A 107 -4.40 -8.22 2.23
N SER A 108 -3.23 -8.79 1.96
CA SER A 108 -1.94 -8.14 2.18
C SER A 108 -0.96 -8.59 1.11
N PHE A 109 -0.23 -7.64 0.53
CA PHE A 109 0.73 -7.91 -0.53
C PHE A 109 2.03 -7.13 -0.28
N ALA A 110 3.15 -7.74 -0.63
CA ALA A 110 4.46 -7.09 -0.57
C ALA A 110 5.33 -7.56 -1.72
N CYS A 111 6.16 -6.66 -2.23
CA CYS A 111 7.17 -7.03 -3.22
C CYS A 111 8.42 -6.18 -3.06
N LYS A 112 9.49 -6.58 -3.76
CA LYS A 112 10.72 -5.80 -3.79
C LYS A 112 10.58 -4.59 -4.70
N GLY A 113 11.28 -3.50 -4.33
CA GLY A 113 11.44 -2.30 -5.13
C GLY A 113 12.83 -1.73 -4.96
N TYR A 114 13.30 -0.99 -5.95
CA TYR A 114 14.61 -0.35 -5.88
C TYR A 114 14.64 0.61 -4.69
N ASP A 115 15.59 0.39 -3.79
CA ASP A 115 15.66 1.09 -2.50
C ASP A 115 17.06 1.69 -2.30
N THR A 116 17.12 3.01 -2.23
CA THR A 116 18.33 3.78 -1.92
C THR A 116 18.21 4.51 -0.58
N PHE A 117 17.19 4.17 0.23
CA PHE A 117 16.90 4.85 1.48
C PHE A 117 17.84 4.42 2.59
N GLY A 118 18.28 5.38 3.41
CA GLY A 118 19.12 5.13 4.57
C GLY A 118 20.45 4.47 4.18
N PRO A 119 20.87 3.40 4.89
CA PRO A 119 22.15 2.74 4.64
C PRO A 119 22.30 2.13 3.24
N PHE A 120 21.19 1.84 2.55
CA PHE A 120 21.26 1.28 1.19
C PHE A 120 21.86 2.27 0.18
N LYS A 121 21.78 3.55 0.45
CA LYS A 121 22.37 4.59 -0.38
C LYS A 121 23.89 4.43 -0.52
N LEU A 122 24.55 3.94 0.53
CA LEU A 122 26.01 3.76 0.57
C LEU A 122 26.50 2.70 -0.40
N ILE A 123 25.64 1.75 -0.76
CA ILE A 123 26.00 0.66 -1.68
C ILE A 123 25.29 0.78 -3.03
N GLY A 124 24.77 1.99 -3.35
CA GLY A 124 24.07 2.22 -4.61
C GLY A 124 22.65 1.69 -4.65
N GLY A 125 22.08 1.32 -3.50
CA GLY A 125 20.74 0.77 -3.40
C GLY A 125 20.68 -0.74 -3.47
N ILE A 126 19.50 -1.29 -3.24
CA ILE A 126 19.20 -2.73 -3.38
C ILE A 126 17.98 -2.93 -4.25
N SER A 127 17.83 -4.11 -4.84
CA SER A 127 16.68 -4.50 -5.68
C SER A 127 16.46 -3.54 -6.86
N LYS A 128 17.55 -3.17 -7.54
CA LYS A 128 17.58 -2.10 -8.56
C LYS A 128 16.59 -2.30 -9.71
N ASP A 129 16.37 -3.53 -10.14
CA ASP A 129 15.49 -3.83 -11.28
C ASP A 129 14.06 -4.19 -10.84
N ARG A 130 13.69 -3.88 -9.59
CA ARG A 130 12.40 -4.21 -9.02
C ARG A 130 11.57 -2.95 -8.72
N PRO A 131 10.25 -2.95 -8.78
CA PRO A 131 9.45 -4.08 -9.23
C PRO A 131 9.60 -4.34 -10.73
N ASN A 132 9.60 -5.60 -11.10
CA ASN A 132 9.67 -6.04 -12.50
C ASN A 132 8.31 -6.54 -12.99
N ASN A 133 8.25 -7.06 -14.22
CA ASN A 133 7.01 -7.54 -14.81
C ASN A 133 6.39 -8.68 -14.00
N ASN A 134 7.19 -9.53 -13.38
CA ASN A 134 6.70 -10.61 -12.54
C ASN A 134 6.04 -10.06 -11.27
N ASP A 135 6.61 -9.01 -10.68
CA ASP A 135 6.02 -8.34 -9.52
C ASP A 135 4.68 -7.70 -9.87
N ILE A 136 4.60 -7.06 -11.03
CA ILE A 136 3.36 -6.47 -11.55
C ILE A 136 2.29 -7.54 -11.74
N GLN A 137 2.67 -8.68 -12.35
CA GLN A 137 1.73 -9.79 -12.56
C GLN A 137 1.22 -10.35 -11.22
N LYS A 138 2.09 -10.52 -10.25
CA LYS A 138 1.70 -10.99 -8.90
C LYS A 138 0.76 -10.01 -8.21
N ALA A 139 0.98 -8.70 -8.40
CA ALA A 139 0.09 -7.68 -7.85
C ALA A 139 -1.31 -7.78 -8.47
N LYS A 140 -1.39 -8.00 -9.78
CA LYS A 140 -2.68 -8.20 -10.46
C LYS A 140 -3.39 -9.47 -9.99
N GLU A 141 -2.66 -10.56 -9.83
CA GLU A 141 -3.21 -11.81 -9.30
C GLU A 141 -3.72 -11.64 -7.86
N PHE A 142 -2.99 -10.90 -7.04
CA PHE A 142 -3.44 -10.55 -5.69
C PHE A 142 -4.77 -9.79 -5.74
N ALA A 143 -4.86 -8.79 -6.61
CA ALA A 143 -6.07 -7.99 -6.76
C ALA A 143 -7.28 -8.82 -7.20
N GLU A 144 -7.08 -9.79 -8.10
CA GLU A 144 -8.16 -10.67 -8.58
C GLU A 144 -8.80 -11.46 -7.45
N LYS A 145 -8.06 -11.74 -6.38
CA LYS A 145 -8.53 -12.56 -5.26
C LYS A 145 -9.22 -11.75 -4.15
N LEU A 146 -9.24 -10.43 -4.26
CA LEU A 146 -9.86 -9.56 -3.26
C LEU A 146 -11.40 -9.57 -3.26
#